data_5cefc2163503bf210c64acfea0771e15
#
_entry.id   5cefc2163503bf210c64acfea0771e15
#
_cell.length_a   1.000
_cell.length_b   1.000
_cell.length_c   1.000
_cell.angle_alpha   90.00
_cell.angle_beta   90.00
_cell.angle_gamma   90.00
#
_symmetry.space_group_name_H-M   'P 1'
#
loop_
_entity.id
_entity.type
_entity.pdbx_description
1 polymer ?
#
loop_
_entity_poly.entity_id
_entity_poly.type
_entity_poly.pdbx_seq_one_letter_code
_entity_poly.pdbx_strand_id
1 'polypeptide(L)'
;MSTVTTGGTGKRETVLLSHAFGDETRQRLEELFPEVRFVLLPASGEVPRDAEGARVLLRKSMPHDALHTAMDGAPHLAWIHTASAGFNWVLTPRVAATDIVLTRTADVLNKPIAEFVVALYLALLKGLPAFLRQQRERDWRRPPSLGSPSGGTAVVLGAGAIGRETAVRLGALGMRVLGVKRDPAPVPGFDEMTAPSGLRDLLPRADLLVIACPLTPETHHLVGAEEFALMKRGSYLVNIARGPVVVEGAMIAALQDGTLAGAGLDVFDTEPLPADNPLWALPNVIVTPHVSYLADQNEEGMIEEFGDNLRR
;
A
#
# COMPACT_ATOMS: atom_id res chain seq x y z
N MET A 1 -12.30 5.84 25.96
CA MET A 1 -11.46 6.98 25.54
C MET A 1 -10.74 7.49 26.78
N SER A 2 -9.52 7.04 27.02
CA SER A 2 -8.72 7.51 28.15
C SER A 2 -7.78 8.58 27.62
N THR A 3 -8.04 9.81 28.01
CA THR A 3 -7.16 10.95 27.82
C THR A 3 -5.84 10.68 28.54
N VAL A 4 -4.73 10.69 27.82
CA VAL A 4 -3.40 10.70 28.42
C VAL A 4 -3.20 12.08 29.02
N THR A 5 -3.52 12.22 30.31
CA THR A 5 -3.31 13.46 31.06
C THR A 5 -1.82 13.66 31.30
N THR A 6 -1.27 14.77 30.84
CA THR A 6 0.06 15.28 31.21
C THR A 6 0.06 15.62 32.71
N GLY A 7 0.57 14.70 33.52
CA GLY A 7 0.77 14.82 34.95
C GLY A 7 2.24 15.06 35.31
N GLY A 8 2.62 16.32 35.51
CA GLY A 8 3.60 16.82 36.44
C GLY A 8 4.97 16.19 36.57
N THR A 9 5.93 16.85 36.09
CA THR A 9 7.32 17.18 36.49
C THR A 9 8.12 17.48 35.24
N GLY A 10 8.67 18.67 35.07
CA GLY A 10 9.46 19.26 33.97
C GLY A 10 10.30 18.41 33.00
N LYS A 11 9.98 17.17 32.76
CA LYS A 11 10.63 16.28 31.80
C LYS A 11 9.79 16.27 30.51
N ARG A 12 10.38 16.72 29.39
CA ARG A 12 9.76 16.65 28.07
C ARG A 12 9.36 15.20 27.80
N GLU A 13 8.17 14.98 27.22
CA GLU A 13 7.79 13.66 26.71
C GLU A 13 8.77 13.19 25.65
N THR A 14 9.16 11.92 25.67
CA THR A 14 10.14 11.37 24.73
C THR A 14 9.43 10.50 23.71
N VAL A 15 9.65 10.83 22.43
CA VAL A 15 9.21 10.05 21.26
C VAL A 15 10.41 9.42 20.59
N LEU A 16 10.36 8.12 20.37
CA LEU A 16 11.36 7.39 19.63
C LEU A 16 11.07 7.49 18.12
N LEU A 17 12.09 7.71 17.31
CA LEU A 17 12.01 7.70 15.86
C LEU A 17 12.84 6.52 15.33
N SER A 18 12.30 5.74 14.41
CA SER A 18 13.14 4.75 13.71
C SER A 18 14.20 5.44 12.83
N HIS A 19 15.35 4.80 12.66
CA HIS A 19 16.51 5.33 11.92
C HIS A 19 16.21 5.86 10.52
N ALA A 20 15.15 5.35 9.88
CA ALA A 20 14.77 5.72 8.52
C ALA A 20 14.22 7.15 8.37
N PHE A 21 14.01 7.88 9.47
CA PHE A 21 13.60 9.29 9.41
C PHE A 21 14.77 10.26 9.20
N GLY A 22 15.95 9.94 9.73
CA GLY A 22 17.09 10.83 9.66
C GLY A 22 17.00 12.07 10.57
N ASP A 23 18.09 12.83 10.58
CA ASP A 23 18.20 14.03 11.44
C ASP A 23 17.36 15.22 10.95
N GLU A 24 17.13 15.37 9.67
CA GLU A 24 16.32 16.46 9.09
C GLU A 24 14.86 16.35 9.58
N THR A 25 14.25 15.16 9.48
CA THR A 25 12.90 14.92 9.99
C THR A 25 12.84 15.12 11.50
N ARG A 26 13.86 14.65 12.24
CA ARG A 26 13.94 14.86 13.68
C ARG A 26 13.93 16.35 14.05
N GLN A 27 14.78 17.15 13.40
CA GLN A 27 14.83 18.62 13.62
C GLN A 27 13.50 19.28 13.28
N ARG A 28 12.86 18.89 12.18
CA ARG A 28 11.55 19.40 11.78
C ARG A 28 10.47 19.09 12.84
N LEU A 29 10.48 17.89 13.40
CA LEU A 29 9.56 17.50 14.47
C LEU A 29 9.83 18.31 15.77
N GLU A 30 11.11 18.56 16.12
CA GLU A 30 11.48 19.37 17.30
C GLU A 30 11.07 20.85 17.14
N GLU A 31 11.07 21.39 15.93
CA GLU A 31 10.55 22.73 15.63
C GLU A 31 9.02 22.82 15.81
N LEU A 32 8.29 21.78 15.36
CA LEU A 32 6.83 21.73 15.42
C LEU A 32 6.30 21.38 16.82
N PHE A 33 7.09 20.66 17.62
CA PHE A 33 6.73 20.17 18.96
C PHE A 33 7.89 20.43 19.96
N PRO A 34 8.17 21.70 20.29
CA PRO A 34 9.31 22.06 21.14
C PRO A 34 9.23 21.50 22.58
N GLU A 35 8.03 21.09 23.01
CA GLU A 35 7.78 20.43 24.29
C GLU A 35 8.12 18.94 24.29
N VAL A 36 8.34 18.33 23.12
CA VAL A 36 8.66 16.91 22.94
C VAL A 36 10.15 16.74 22.64
N ARG A 37 10.73 15.69 23.18
CA ARG A 37 12.08 15.25 22.84
C ARG A 37 12.00 14.11 21.84
N PHE A 38 12.58 14.26 20.67
CA PHE A 38 12.64 13.21 19.67
C PHE A 38 14.02 12.52 19.68
N VAL A 39 14.03 11.19 19.77
CA VAL A 39 15.25 10.37 19.85
C VAL A 39 15.30 9.45 18.64
N LEU A 40 16.27 9.68 17.75
CA LEU A 40 16.50 8.82 16.60
C LEU A 40 17.20 7.54 17.05
N LEU A 41 16.56 6.39 16.78
CA LEU A 41 17.10 5.08 17.09
C LEU A 41 18.12 4.63 16.02
N PRO A 42 19.15 3.85 16.37
CA PRO A 42 19.99 3.16 15.39
C PRO A 42 19.19 2.10 14.63
N ALA A 43 19.75 1.59 13.54
CA ALA A 43 19.11 0.55 12.72
C ALA A 43 18.82 -0.75 13.50
N SER A 44 19.57 -1.03 14.57
CA SER A 44 19.34 -2.14 15.51
C SER A 44 18.08 -1.98 16.36
N GLY A 45 17.56 -0.77 16.51
CA GLY A 45 16.42 -0.46 17.41
C GLY A 45 16.81 -0.27 18.87
N GLU A 46 18.12 -0.24 19.21
CA GLU A 46 18.57 -0.01 20.59
C GLU A 46 18.11 1.35 21.14
N VAL A 47 17.50 1.34 22.32
CA VAL A 47 17.00 2.54 22.99
C VAL A 47 18.08 3.06 23.94
N PRO A 48 18.50 4.34 23.82
CA PRO A 48 19.42 4.95 24.77
C PRO A 48 18.83 4.96 26.20
N ARG A 49 19.67 4.77 27.23
CA ARG A 49 19.25 4.74 28.66
C ARG A 49 18.40 5.93 29.09
N ASP A 50 18.70 7.10 28.56
CA ASP A 50 17.98 8.34 28.87
C ASP A 50 16.63 8.45 28.12
N ALA A 51 16.31 7.49 27.26
CA ALA A 51 15.05 7.37 26.52
C ALA A 51 14.23 6.11 26.89
N GLU A 52 14.67 5.28 27.86
CA GLU A 52 13.96 4.05 28.30
C GLU A 52 12.51 4.32 28.79
N GLY A 53 12.23 5.54 29.24
CA GLY A 53 10.90 5.97 29.65
C GLY A 53 9.97 6.40 28.51
N ALA A 54 10.37 6.26 27.25
CA ALA A 54 9.56 6.66 26.11
C ALA A 54 8.28 5.82 26.00
N ARG A 55 7.19 6.51 25.64
CA ARG A 55 5.86 5.90 25.51
C ARG A 55 5.38 5.84 24.06
N VAL A 56 6.06 6.52 23.16
CA VAL A 56 5.66 6.66 21.73
C VAL A 56 6.81 6.28 20.83
N LEU A 57 6.51 5.50 19.79
CA LEU A 57 7.41 5.19 18.69
C LEU A 57 6.76 5.62 17.36
N LEU A 58 7.40 6.54 16.65
CA LEU A 58 7.12 6.82 15.25
C LEU A 58 8.02 5.92 14.38
N ARG A 59 7.39 5.00 13.65
CA ARG A 59 8.05 3.92 12.91
C ARG A 59 7.98 4.12 11.39
N LYS A 60 9.14 4.02 10.72
CA LYS A 60 9.30 3.98 9.25
C LYS A 60 10.35 2.93 8.90
N SER A 61 10.06 2.00 8.00
CA SER A 61 11.02 1.02 7.46
C SER A 61 11.88 0.31 8.51
N MET A 62 11.30 -0.07 9.64
CA MET A 62 11.99 -0.72 10.77
C MET A 62 11.72 -2.22 10.74
N PRO A 63 12.76 -3.10 10.65
CA PRO A 63 12.60 -4.55 10.71
C PRO A 63 11.97 -5.03 12.02
N HIS A 64 11.36 -6.22 12.02
CA HIS A 64 10.70 -6.76 13.22
C HIS A 64 11.67 -6.94 14.41
N ASP A 65 12.90 -7.42 14.16
CA ASP A 65 13.89 -7.60 15.23
C ASP A 65 14.26 -6.26 15.87
N ALA A 66 14.48 -5.22 15.07
CA ALA A 66 14.73 -3.88 15.57
C ALA A 66 13.52 -3.29 16.31
N LEU A 67 12.29 -3.55 15.85
CA LEU A 67 11.06 -3.17 16.56
C LEU A 67 11.00 -3.87 17.94
N HIS A 68 11.28 -5.16 17.99
CA HIS A 68 11.27 -5.91 19.24
C HIS A 68 12.38 -5.44 20.20
N THR A 69 13.57 -5.11 19.68
CA THR A 69 14.64 -4.49 20.47
C THR A 69 14.21 -3.14 21.05
N ALA A 70 13.52 -2.31 20.27
CA ALA A 70 13.00 -1.04 20.76
C ALA A 70 11.91 -1.24 21.84
N MET A 71 11.04 -2.25 21.70
CA MET A 71 10.06 -2.61 22.73
C MET A 71 10.72 -3.10 24.04
N ASP A 72 11.85 -3.83 23.96
CA ASP A 72 12.60 -4.26 25.13
C ASP A 72 13.27 -3.08 25.83
N GLY A 73 13.82 -2.14 25.06
CA GLY A 73 14.49 -0.95 25.56
C GLY A 73 13.53 0.15 26.04
N ALA A 74 12.25 0.10 25.67
CA ALA A 74 11.21 1.05 26.11
C ALA A 74 10.00 0.30 26.69
N PRO A 75 10.10 -0.27 27.91
CA PRO A 75 9.06 -1.13 28.49
C PRO A 75 7.73 -0.41 28.78
N HIS A 76 7.70 0.92 28.72
CA HIS A 76 6.51 1.74 28.89
C HIS A 76 5.87 2.17 27.57
N LEU A 77 6.30 1.62 26.42
CA LEU A 77 5.76 1.94 25.11
C LEU A 77 4.26 1.66 25.06
N ALA A 78 3.47 2.68 24.77
CA ALA A 78 2.01 2.62 24.79
C ALA A 78 1.38 2.94 23.42
N TRP A 79 2.14 3.56 22.53
CA TRP A 79 1.67 3.94 21.20
C TRP A 79 2.76 3.77 20.15
N ILE A 80 2.42 3.12 19.05
CA ILE A 80 3.24 3.06 17.84
C ILE A 80 2.44 3.68 16.69
N HIS A 81 2.99 4.73 16.08
CA HIS A 81 2.50 5.25 14.81
C HIS A 81 3.40 4.73 13.68
N THR A 82 2.82 4.05 12.69
CA THR A 82 3.58 3.57 11.53
C THR A 82 3.38 4.44 10.31
N ALA A 83 4.47 4.88 9.69
CA ALA A 83 4.53 5.64 8.45
C ALA A 83 4.24 4.76 7.22
N SER A 84 3.20 3.94 7.28
CA SER A 84 2.80 3.03 6.20
C SER A 84 1.29 2.88 6.16
N ALA A 85 0.72 2.65 4.99
CA ALA A 85 -0.72 2.45 4.81
C ALA A 85 -1.22 1.11 5.40
N GLY A 86 -0.34 0.16 5.66
CA GLY A 86 -0.68 -1.17 6.19
C GLY A 86 -0.01 -1.47 7.54
N PHE A 87 -0.67 -2.30 8.36
CA PHE A 87 -0.17 -2.73 9.67
C PHE A 87 0.73 -3.97 9.63
N ASN A 88 0.83 -4.69 8.51
CA ASN A 88 1.57 -5.96 8.43
C ASN A 88 3.04 -5.85 8.88
N TRP A 89 3.66 -4.68 8.67
CA TRP A 89 5.05 -4.42 9.04
C TRP A 89 5.25 -4.10 10.53
N VAL A 90 4.18 -3.93 11.31
CA VAL A 90 4.23 -3.60 12.74
C VAL A 90 3.45 -4.60 13.57
N LEU A 91 2.38 -5.18 13.03
CA LEU A 91 1.50 -6.13 13.74
C LEU A 91 2.14 -7.53 13.77
N THR A 92 3.17 -7.68 14.61
CA THR A 92 3.76 -8.99 14.91
C THR A 92 2.94 -9.70 16.00
N PRO A 93 3.07 -11.04 16.18
CA PRO A 93 2.44 -11.75 17.30
C PRO A 93 2.78 -11.12 18.67
N ARG A 94 4.01 -10.59 18.81
CA ARG A 94 4.46 -9.92 20.04
C ARG A 94 3.72 -8.61 20.26
N VAL A 95 3.59 -7.76 19.23
CA VAL A 95 2.83 -6.51 19.31
C VAL A 95 1.35 -6.77 19.56
N ALA A 96 0.78 -7.76 18.88
CA ALA A 96 -0.63 -8.16 19.05
C ALA A 96 -0.95 -8.69 20.46
N ALA A 97 0.05 -9.16 21.21
CA ALA A 97 -0.09 -9.61 22.60
C ALA A 97 0.02 -8.48 23.64
N THR A 98 0.10 -7.22 23.22
CA THR A 98 0.20 -6.03 24.08
C THR A 98 -1.00 -5.12 23.94
N ASP A 99 -1.17 -4.20 24.90
CA ASP A 99 -2.17 -3.12 24.83
C ASP A 99 -1.66 -1.89 24.09
N ILE A 100 -0.56 -1.99 23.33
CA ILE A 100 0.01 -0.89 22.56
C ILE A 100 -1.00 -0.43 21.50
N VAL A 101 -1.35 0.85 21.52
CA VAL A 101 -2.19 1.46 20.50
C VAL A 101 -1.41 1.56 19.19
N LEU A 102 -2.00 1.09 18.11
CA LEU A 102 -1.43 1.22 16.78
C LEU A 102 -2.21 2.25 15.95
N THR A 103 -1.50 3.22 15.41
CA THR A 103 -2.02 4.12 14.39
C THR A 103 -1.12 4.08 13.15
N ARG A 104 -1.62 4.58 12.04
CA ARG A 104 -0.88 4.57 10.78
C ARG A 104 -1.07 5.86 10.02
N THR A 105 -0.13 6.17 9.16
CA THR A 105 -0.31 7.16 8.10
C THR A 105 -1.29 6.60 7.08
N ALA A 106 -2.37 7.33 6.84
CA ALA A 106 -3.47 6.86 6.01
C ALA A 106 -3.76 7.81 4.84
N ASP A 107 -4.10 9.06 5.11
CA ASP A 107 -4.67 9.94 4.11
C ASP A 107 -3.65 10.43 3.08
N VAL A 108 -2.45 10.72 3.51
CA VAL A 108 -1.34 11.20 2.68
C VAL A 108 -0.92 10.20 1.61
N LEU A 109 -1.00 8.90 1.90
CA LEU A 109 -0.55 7.84 1.00
C LEU A 109 -1.61 7.43 -0.04
N ASN A 110 -2.88 7.76 0.18
CA ASN A 110 -3.98 7.27 -0.65
C ASN A 110 -3.91 7.80 -2.08
N LYS A 111 -3.59 9.08 -2.25
CA LYS A 111 -3.52 9.74 -3.57
C LYS A 111 -2.35 9.22 -4.40
N PRO A 112 -1.08 9.22 -3.91
CA PRO A 112 0.05 8.65 -4.63
C PRO A 112 -0.18 7.20 -5.08
N ILE A 113 -0.71 6.35 -4.19
CA ILE A 113 -1.00 4.95 -4.53
C ILE A 113 -2.06 4.87 -5.65
N ALA A 114 -3.12 5.67 -5.58
CA ALA A 114 -4.15 5.70 -6.62
C ALA A 114 -3.62 6.22 -7.96
N GLU A 115 -2.73 7.20 -7.95
CA GLU A 115 -2.03 7.70 -9.13
C GLU A 115 -1.14 6.63 -9.74
N PHE A 116 -0.46 5.85 -8.90
CA PHE A 116 0.38 4.74 -9.33
C PHE A 116 -0.45 3.63 -10.01
N VAL A 117 -1.63 3.31 -9.48
CA VAL A 117 -2.58 2.38 -10.13
C VAL A 117 -2.92 2.84 -11.54
N VAL A 118 -3.28 4.13 -11.69
CA VAL A 118 -3.62 4.71 -12.99
C VAL A 118 -2.42 4.70 -13.94
N ALA A 119 -1.23 5.03 -13.44
CA ALA A 119 0.01 5.02 -14.22
C ALA A 119 0.33 3.61 -14.75
N LEU A 120 0.27 2.58 -13.89
CA LEU A 120 0.49 1.19 -14.28
C LEU A 120 -0.54 0.72 -15.33
N TYR A 121 -1.83 1.00 -15.09
CA TYR A 121 -2.87 0.63 -16.03
C TYR A 121 -2.70 1.32 -17.37
N LEU A 122 -2.50 2.62 -17.41
CA LEU A 122 -2.30 3.38 -18.66
C LEU A 122 -1.02 2.95 -19.38
N ALA A 123 0.07 2.66 -18.64
CA ALA A 123 1.30 2.17 -19.25
C ALA A 123 1.09 0.84 -19.98
N LEU A 124 0.36 -0.09 -19.36
CA LEU A 124 0.01 -1.38 -19.97
C LEU A 124 -0.95 -1.20 -21.16
N LEU A 125 -2.04 -0.47 -20.97
CA LEU A 125 -3.09 -0.25 -21.97
C LEU A 125 -2.56 0.47 -23.21
N LYS A 126 -1.58 1.36 -23.05
CA LYS A 126 -0.90 2.09 -24.13
C LYS A 126 0.34 1.36 -24.67
N GLY A 127 0.64 0.15 -24.20
CA GLY A 127 1.74 -0.67 -24.70
C GLY A 127 3.13 -0.11 -24.40
N LEU A 128 3.29 0.74 -23.36
CA LEU A 128 4.58 1.36 -23.04
C LEU A 128 5.71 0.34 -22.81
N PRO A 129 5.49 -0.83 -22.16
CA PRO A 129 6.55 -1.84 -22.04
C PRO A 129 7.11 -2.33 -23.39
N ALA A 130 6.23 -2.50 -24.39
CA ALA A 130 6.65 -2.86 -25.75
C ALA A 130 7.42 -1.73 -26.43
N PHE A 131 6.98 -0.48 -26.30
CA PHE A 131 7.68 0.67 -26.87
C PHE A 131 9.04 0.91 -26.24
N LEU A 132 9.18 0.74 -24.93
CA LEU A 132 10.47 0.84 -24.24
C LEU A 132 11.46 -0.24 -24.73
N ARG A 133 10.98 -1.45 -25.04
CA ARG A 133 11.79 -2.50 -25.65
C ARG A 133 12.20 -2.11 -27.06
N GLN A 134 11.25 -1.69 -27.93
CA GLN A 134 11.52 -1.22 -29.28
C GLN A 134 12.52 -0.05 -29.30
N GLN A 135 12.41 0.89 -28.35
CA GLN A 135 13.36 2.00 -28.21
C GLN A 135 14.79 1.50 -27.97
N ARG A 136 14.99 0.48 -27.11
CA ARG A 136 16.30 -0.14 -26.85
C ARG A 136 16.85 -0.85 -28.08
N GLU A 137 15.97 -1.48 -28.86
CA GLU A 137 16.27 -2.19 -30.09
C GLU A 137 16.41 -1.26 -31.31
N ARG A 138 16.08 0.04 -31.16
CA ARG A 138 16.02 1.05 -32.24
C ARG A 138 15.06 0.63 -33.36
N ASP A 139 13.95 -0.04 -32.99
CA ASP A 139 12.95 -0.58 -33.88
C ASP A 139 11.71 0.32 -33.92
N TRP A 140 11.38 0.84 -35.10
CA TRP A 140 10.23 1.74 -35.31
C TRP A 140 9.03 0.95 -35.87
N ARG A 141 8.29 0.27 -34.98
CA ARG A 141 7.08 -0.44 -35.39
C ARG A 141 5.83 0.19 -34.77
N ARG A 142 4.79 0.36 -35.57
CA ARG A 142 3.49 0.83 -35.12
C ARG A 142 2.57 -0.35 -34.83
N PRO A 143 1.92 -0.42 -33.68
CA PRO A 143 0.87 -1.40 -33.44
C PRO A 143 -0.38 -1.03 -34.25
N PRO A 144 -1.26 -1.99 -34.56
CA PRO A 144 -2.50 -1.72 -35.32
C PRO A 144 -3.48 -0.86 -34.52
N SER A 145 -3.48 -0.98 -33.18
CA SER A 145 -4.31 -0.20 -32.27
C SER A 145 -3.73 -0.16 -30.87
N LEU A 146 -4.21 0.77 -30.07
CA LEU A 146 -3.95 0.85 -28.63
C LEU A 146 -5.28 0.97 -27.88
N GLY A 147 -5.36 0.43 -26.69
CA GLY A 147 -6.56 0.50 -25.85
C GLY A 147 -6.88 1.93 -25.37
N SER A 148 -8.13 2.13 -24.95
CA SER A 148 -8.60 3.33 -24.27
C SER A 148 -9.36 2.95 -22.99
N PRO A 149 -9.21 3.67 -21.87
CA PRO A 149 -9.98 3.41 -20.66
C PRO A 149 -11.46 3.80 -20.83
N SER A 150 -11.74 4.79 -21.69
CA SER A 150 -13.10 5.34 -21.88
C SER A 150 -14.10 4.26 -22.33
N GLY A 151 -15.19 4.14 -21.59
CA GLY A 151 -16.23 3.14 -21.79
C GLY A 151 -15.91 1.75 -21.22
N GLY A 152 -14.71 1.56 -20.70
CA GLY A 152 -14.31 0.32 -19.99
C GLY A 152 -14.89 0.25 -18.57
N THR A 153 -14.79 -0.93 -17.98
CA THR A 153 -15.22 -1.19 -16.59
C THR A 153 -14.04 -1.59 -15.73
N ALA A 154 -13.87 -0.92 -14.60
CA ALA A 154 -12.92 -1.31 -13.56
C ALA A 154 -13.67 -1.96 -12.38
N VAL A 155 -13.14 -3.08 -11.89
CA VAL A 155 -13.55 -3.68 -10.60
C VAL A 155 -12.45 -3.40 -9.59
N VAL A 156 -12.79 -2.75 -8.48
CA VAL A 156 -11.86 -2.45 -7.39
C VAL A 156 -12.19 -3.32 -6.19
N LEU A 157 -11.33 -4.30 -5.93
CA LEU A 157 -11.42 -5.16 -4.77
C LEU A 157 -10.80 -4.46 -3.55
N GLY A 158 -11.68 -3.86 -2.73
CA GLY A 158 -11.31 -3.03 -1.60
C GLY A 158 -11.67 -1.56 -1.80
N ALA A 159 -12.92 -1.18 -1.55
CA ALA A 159 -13.41 0.20 -1.62
C ALA A 159 -13.14 0.98 -0.32
N GLY A 160 -11.90 0.90 0.19
CA GLY A 160 -11.37 1.73 1.27
C GLY A 160 -10.89 3.10 0.76
N ALA A 161 -10.04 3.79 1.53
CA ALA A 161 -9.53 5.11 1.16
C ALA A 161 -8.76 5.10 -0.18
N ILE A 162 -7.80 4.16 -0.34
CA ILE A 162 -7.05 3.99 -1.60
C ILE A 162 -7.99 3.63 -2.76
N GLY A 163 -8.90 2.65 -2.53
CA GLY A 163 -9.84 2.22 -3.58
C GLY A 163 -10.76 3.35 -4.02
N ARG A 164 -11.20 4.21 -3.11
CA ARG A 164 -12.01 5.40 -3.42
C ARG A 164 -11.23 6.42 -4.27
N GLU A 165 -9.99 6.73 -3.88
CA GLU A 165 -9.12 7.63 -4.65
C GLU A 165 -8.83 7.07 -6.05
N THR A 166 -8.67 5.74 -6.15
CA THR A 166 -8.52 5.03 -7.43
C THR A 166 -9.79 5.11 -8.27
N ALA A 167 -10.95 4.89 -7.66
CA ALA A 167 -12.24 4.94 -8.36
C ALA A 167 -12.52 6.33 -8.96
N VAL A 168 -12.28 7.40 -8.21
CA VAL A 168 -12.43 8.77 -8.68
C VAL A 168 -11.56 9.04 -9.92
N ARG A 169 -10.31 8.57 -9.91
CA ARG A 169 -9.37 8.78 -11.03
C ARG A 169 -9.74 7.94 -12.26
N LEU A 170 -10.14 6.69 -12.07
CA LEU A 170 -10.58 5.83 -13.15
C LEU A 170 -11.90 6.33 -13.77
N GLY A 171 -12.83 6.83 -12.93
CA GLY A 171 -14.06 7.48 -13.39
C GLY A 171 -13.77 8.74 -14.23
N ALA A 172 -12.77 9.55 -13.85
CA ALA A 172 -12.34 10.72 -14.64
C ALA A 172 -11.75 10.33 -16.01
N LEU A 173 -11.26 9.10 -16.17
CA LEU A 173 -10.83 8.53 -17.45
C LEU A 173 -12.00 7.95 -18.27
N GLY A 174 -13.24 8.07 -17.82
CA GLY A 174 -14.44 7.60 -18.48
C GLY A 174 -14.72 6.11 -18.28
N MET A 175 -14.17 5.49 -17.23
CA MET A 175 -14.48 4.11 -16.86
C MET A 175 -15.72 4.05 -15.95
N ARG A 176 -16.49 2.99 -16.07
CA ARG A 176 -17.44 2.57 -15.04
C ARG A 176 -16.68 1.86 -13.92
N VAL A 177 -16.90 2.24 -12.66
CA VAL A 177 -16.13 1.71 -11.53
C VAL A 177 -17.06 0.95 -10.57
N LEU A 178 -16.75 -0.32 -10.37
CA LEU A 178 -17.49 -1.25 -9.52
C LEU A 178 -16.64 -1.60 -8.29
N GLY A 179 -17.21 -1.51 -7.10
CA GLY A 179 -16.49 -1.71 -5.85
C GLY A 179 -16.90 -2.97 -5.10
N VAL A 180 -15.92 -3.62 -4.47
CA VAL A 180 -16.16 -4.74 -3.55
C VAL A 180 -15.68 -4.35 -2.15
N LYS A 181 -16.58 -4.46 -1.16
CA LYS A 181 -16.31 -4.15 0.26
C LYS A 181 -17.20 -4.98 1.17
N ARG A 182 -16.77 -5.30 2.39
CA ARG A 182 -17.55 -6.09 3.37
C ARG A 182 -18.93 -5.49 3.65
N ASP A 183 -18.99 -4.18 3.83
CA ASP A 183 -20.24 -3.43 3.89
C ASP A 183 -20.42 -2.71 2.54
N PRO A 184 -21.36 -3.17 1.69
CA PRO A 184 -21.54 -2.65 0.33
C PRO A 184 -22.34 -1.34 0.27
N ALA A 185 -22.44 -0.58 1.36
CA ALA A 185 -23.02 0.75 1.34
C ALA A 185 -22.38 1.62 0.22
N PRO A 186 -23.13 2.52 -0.40
CA PRO A 186 -22.63 3.40 -1.45
C PRO A 186 -21.37 4.16 -1.01
N VAL A 187 -20.37 4.16 -1.87
CA VAL A 187 -19.10 4.88 -1.66
C VAL A 187 -18.90 5.86 -2.82
N PRO A 188 -18.60 7.14 -2.55
CA PRO A 188 -18.33 8.11 -3.62
C PRO A 188 -17.24 7.65 -4.58
N GLY A 189 -17.47 7.84 -5.88
CA GLY A 189 -16.56 7.41 -6.95
C GLY A 189 -16.83 6.02 -7.52
N PHE A 190 -17.75 5.25 -6.91
CA PHE A 190 -18.20 3.96 -7.44
C PHE A 190 -19.62 4.06 -8.00
N ASP A 191 -19.84 3.44 -9.16
CA ASP A 191 -21.15 3.34 -9.81
C ASP A 191 -22.00 2.21 -9.22
N GLU A 192 -21.35 1.20 -8.63
CA GLU A 192 -22.00 0.02 -8.05
C GLU A 192 -21.12 -0.57 -6.96
N MET A 193 -21.74 -1.04 -5.88
CA MET A 193 -21.05 -1.67 -4.76
C MET A 193 -21.63 -3.04 -4.50
N THR A 194 -20.75 -4.00 -4.14
CA THR A 194 -21.18 -5.33 -3.70
C THR A 194 -20.36 -5.84 -2.52
N ALA A 195 -20.90 -6.83 -1.81
CA ALA A 195 -20.16 -7.61 -0.82
C ALA A 195 -19.16 -8.57 -1.51
N PRO A 196 -18.16 -9.12 -0.79
CA PRO A 196 -17.19 -10.07 -1.37
C PRO A 196 -17.84 -11.26 -2.09
N SER A 197 -19.00 -11.72 -1.64
CA SER A 197 -19.76 -12.81 -2.30
C SER A 197 -20.22 -12.47 -3.72
N GLY A 198 -20.36 -11.18 -4.07
CA GLY A 198 -20.74 -10.75 -5.41
C GLY A 198 -19.55 -10.45 -6.32
N LEU A 199 -18.30 -10.69 -5.90
CA LEU A 199 -17.12 -10.46 -6.72
C LEU A 199 -17.22 -11.21 -8.06
N ARG A 200 -17.61 -12.48 -8.04
CA ARG A 200 -17.69 -13.32 -9.23
C ARG A 200 -18.70 -12.82 -10.27
N ASP A 201 -19.74 -12.11 -9.84
CA ASP A 201 -20.75 -11.51 -10.73
C ASP A 201 -20.21 -10.25 -11.44
N LEU A 202 -19.20 -9.60 -10.87
CA LEU A 202 -18.55 -8.42 -11.44
C LEU A 202 -17.43 -8.75 -12.42
N LEU A 203 -16.69 -9.85 -12.19
CA LEU A 203 -15.51 -10.20 -12.99
C LEU A 203 -15.77 -10.34 -14.50
N PRO A 204 -16.91 -10.89 -14.99
CA PRO A 204 -17.22 -10.94 -16.42
C PRO A 204 -17.35 -9.57 -17.09
N ARG A 205 -17.51 -8.53 -16.29
CA ARG A 205 -17.67 -7.14 -16.76
C ARG A 205 -16.35 -6.38 -16.75
N ALA A 206 -15.33 -6.90 -16.05
CA ALA A 206 -14.07 -6.22 -15.78
C ALA A 206 -13.16 -6.15 -17.02
N ASP A 207 -12.76 -4.95 -17.41
CA ASP A 207 -11.62 -4.68 -18.29
C ASP A 207 -10.35 -4.43 -17.48
N LEU A 208 -10.51 -4.02 -16.22
CA LEU A 208 -9.45 -3.85 -15.23
C LEU A 208 -9.90 -4.39 -13.88
N LEU A 209 -9.08 -5.22 -13.24
CA LEU A 209 -9.20 -5.60 -11.83
C LEU A 209 -8.11 -4.91 -11.04
N VAL A 210 -8.49 -4.15 -10.01
CA VAL A 210 -7.57 -3.51 -9.06
C VAL A 210 -7.68 -4.17 -7.70
N ILE A 211 -6.55 -4.64 -7.16
CA ILE A 211 -6.47 -5.19 -5.81
C ILE A 211 -6.02 -4.09 -4.86
N ALA A 212 -6.92 -3.65 -3.97
CA ALA A 212 -6.72 -2.59 -2.99
C ALA A 212 -7.25 -2.98 -1.58
N CYS A 213 -7.54 -4.27 -1.35
CA CYS A 213 -8.01 -4.80 -0.07
C CYS A 213 -6.82 -5.23 0.82
N PRO A 214 -6.98 -5.22 2.15
CA PRO A 214 -5.96 -5.77 3.04
C PRO A 214 -5.85 -7.28 2.89
N LEU A 215 -4.67 -7.83 3.20
CA LEU A 215 -4.48 -9.26 3.36
C LEU A 215 -5.05 -9.69 4.72
N THR A 216 -6.02 -10.58 4.67
CA THR A 216 -6.66 -11.24 5.83
C THR A 216 -6.84 -12.73 5.50
N PRO A 217 -7.23 -13.59 6.47
CA PRO A 217 -7.57 -14.97 6.14
C PRO A 217 -8.62 -15.10 5.03
N GLU A 218 -9.59 -14.19 4.95
CA GLU A 218 -10.67 -14.20 3.96
C GLU A 218 -10.24 -13.68 2.58
N THR A 219 -9.17 -12.88 2.51
CA THR A 219 -8.65 -12.32 1.24
C THR A 219 -7.40 -13.04 0.75
N HIS A 220 -6.83 -13.94 1.56
CA HIS A 220 -5.71 -14.76 1.13
C HIS A 220 -6.14 -15.68 -0.01
N HIS A 221 -5.43 -15.58 -1.15
CA HIS A 221 -5.71 -16.34 -2.38
C HIS A 221 -7.15 -16.16 -2.90
N LEU A 222 -7.75 -14.99 -2.66
CA LEU A 222 -9.12 -14.68 -3.08
C LEU A 222 -9.27 -14.63 -4.61
N VAL A 223 -8.20 -14.26 -5.33
CA VAL A 223 -8.19 -14.21 -6.79
C VAL A 223 -7.26 -15.30 -7.33
N GLY A 224 -7.86 -16.34 -7.87
CA GLY A 224 -7.17 -17.50 -8.41
C GLY A 224 -7.59 -17.82 -9.85
N ALA A 225 -7.33 -19.06 -10.28
CA ALA A 225 -7.62 -19.52 -11.62
C ALA A 225 -9.11 -19.41 -12.00
N GLU A 226 -10.01 -19.68 -11.05
CA GLU A 226 -11.45 -19.55 -11.28
C GLU A 226 -11.88 -18.11 -11.51
N GLU A 227 -11.33 -17.17 -10.73
CA GLU A 227 -11.62 -15.75 -10.86
C GLU A 227 -11.06 -15.19 -12.19
N PHE A 228 -9.84 -15.55 -12.55
CA PHE A 228 -9.28 -15.17 -13.86
C PHE A 228 -10.07 -15.74 -15.03
N ALA A 229 -10.57 -16.98 -14.94
CA ALA A 229 -11.40 -17.60 -15.97
C ALA A 229 -12.76 -16.87 -16.18
N LEU A 230 -13.26 -16.16 -15.17
CA LEU A 230 -14.47 -15.34 -15.26
C LEU A 230 -14.20 -13.97 -15.90
N MET A 231 -12.97 -13.47 -15.88
CA MET A 231 -12.64 -12.16 -16.44
C MET A 231 -12.72 -12.15 -17.97
N LYS A 232 -12.93 -10.99 -18.54
CA LYS A 232 -12.84 -10.81 -19.99
C LYS A 232 -11.43 -11.18 -20.47
N ARG A 233 -11.35 -11.95 -21.54
CA ARG A 233 -10.08 -12.19 -22.23
C ARG A 233 -9.49 -10.86 -22.70
N GLY A 234 -8.22 -10.62 -22.38
CA GLY A 234 -7.56 -9.35 -22.68
C GLY A 234 -7.76 -8.26 -21.63
N SER A 235 -8.29 -8.59 -20.46
CA SER A 235 -8.39 -7.69 -19.30
C SER A 235 -7.02 -7.46 -18.64
N TYR A 236 -6.99 -6.50 -17.70
CA TYR A 236 -5.78 -6.12 -16.98
C TYR A 236 -5.93 -6.34 -15.48
N LEU A 237 -4.80 -6.57 -14.81
CA LEU A 237 -4.70 -6.64 -13.36
C LEU A 237 -3.74 -5.55 -12.85
N VAL A 238 -4.11 -4.86 -11.76
CA VAL A 238 -3.18 -4.04 -10.98
C VAL A 238 -3.26 -4.46 -9.52
N ASN A 239 -2.13 -4.87 -8.93
CA ASN A 239 -2.04 -5.20 -7.51
C ASN A 239 -1.08 -4.25 -6.79
N ILE A 240 -1.64 -3.41 -5.90
CA ILE A 240 -0.90 -2.49 -5.01
C ILE A 240 -1.17 -2.80 -3.53
N ALA A 241 -1.81 -3.91 -3.25
CA ALA A 241 -2.21 -4.26 -1.89
C ALA A 241 -1.23 -5.23 -1.22
N ARG A 242 -1.34 -6.54 -1.52
CA ARG A 242 -0.43 -7.62 -1.09
C ARG A 242 -0.40 -8.73 -2.13
N GLY A 243 0.77 -9.33 -2.35
CA GLY A 243 0.94 -10.46 -3.27
C GLY A 243 -0.02 -11.61 -2.98
N PRO A 244 -0.05 -12.16 -1.75
CA PRO A 244 -0.86 -13.33 -1.42
C PRO A 244 -2.40 -13.16 -1.49
N VAL A 245 -2.92 -12.01 -1.89
CA VAL A 245 -4.34 -11.87 -2.26
C VAL A 245 -4.64 -12.57 -3.58
N VAL A 246 -3.63 -12.67 -4.44
CA VAL A 246 -3.69 -13.31 -5.75
C VAL A 246 -2.88 -14.60 -5.71
N VAL A 247 -3.36 -15.67 -6.30
CA VAL A 247 -2.58 -16.91 -6.51
C VAL A 247 -1.57 -16.65 -7.63
N GLU A 248 -0.29 -16.44 -7.29
CA GLU A 248 0.77 -16.01 -8.22
C GLU A 248 0.88 -16.96 -9.43
N GLY A 249 0.89 -18.27 -9.22
CA GLY A 249 0.96 -19.24 -10.31
C GLY A 249 -0.24 -19.17 -11.27
N ALA A 250 -1.44 -18.91 -10.77
CA ALA A 250 -2.64 -18.73 -11.59
C ALA A 250 -2.59 -17.44 -12.41
N MET A 251 -2.07 -16.37 -11.82
CA MET A 251 -1.85 -15.08 -12.50
C MET A 251 -0.84 -15.24 -13.64
N ILE A 252 0.29 -15.91 -13.39
CA ILE A 252 1.31 -16.20 -14.42
C ILE A 252 0.69 -16.97 -15.58
N ALA A 253 -0.09 -18.02 -15.31
CA ALA A 253 -0.77 -18.79 -16.35
C ALA A 253 -1.74 -17.93 -17.18
N ALA A 254 -2.55 -17.09 -16.51
CA ALA A 254 -3.49 -16.19 -17.18
C ALA A 254 -2.80 -15.10 -18.03
N LEU A 255 -1.60 -14.67 -17.64
CA LEU A 255 -0.77 -13.74 -18.43
C LEU A 255 -0.14 -14.42 -19.65
N GLN A 256 0.25 -15.70 -19.52
CA GLN A 256 0.87 -16.48 -20.60
C GLN A 256 -0.15 -16.91 -21.66
N ASP A 257 -1.36 -17.28 -21.27
CA ASP A 257 -2.41 -17.69 -22.20
C ASP A 257 -3.21 -16.50 -22.79
N GLY A 258 -2.97 -15.27 -22.30
CA GLY A 258 -3.60 -14.03 -22.75
C GLY A 258 -5.03 -13.84 -22.22
N THR A 259 -5.45 -14.54 -21.20
CA THR A 259 -6.64 -14.19 -20.41
C THR A 259 -6.44 -12.82 -19.81
N LEU A 260 -5.26 -12.56 -19.22
CA LEU A 260 -4.82 -11.22 -18.86
C LEU A 260 -3.91 -10.66 -19.99
N ALA A 261 -4.26 -9.50 -20.54
CA ALA A 261 -3.42 -8.76 -21.47
C ALA A 261 -2.17 -8.21 -20.80
N GLY A 262 -2.23 -7.92 -19.51
CA GLY A 262 -1.09 -7.48 -18.73
C GLY A 262 -1.39 -7.30 -17.24
N ALA A 263 -0.32 -7.21 -16.46
CA ALA A 263 -0.41 -6.92 -15.02
C ALA A 263 0.60 -5.86 -14.58
N GLY A 264 0.15 -4.92 -13.72
CA GLY A 264 0.99 -3.98 -12.98
C GLY A 264 1.08 -4.43 -11.53
N LEU A 265 2.25 -4.79 -11.07
CA LEU A 265 2.48 -5.43 -9.78
C LEU A 265 3.49 -4.63 -8.97
N ASP A 266 3.03 -4.12 -7.83
CA ASP A 266 3.89 -3.43 -6.86
C ASP A 266 4.20 -4.30 -5.65
N VAL A 267 3.53 -5.44 -5.53
CA VAL A 267 3.61 -6.37 -4.39
C VAL A 267 3.63 -7.84 -4.86
N PHE A 268 4.29 -8.71 -4.07
CA PHE A 268 4.56 -10.09 -4.43
C PHE A 268 4.39 -11.03 -3.22
N ASP A 269 4.29 -12.33 -3.47
CA ASP A 269 4.22 -13.35 -2.40
C ASP A 269 5.50 -13.37 -1.57
N THR A 270 6.65 -13.21 -2.24
CA THR A 270 7.96 -13.09 -1.61
C THR A 270 8.57 -11.74 -2.01
N GLU A 271 8.93 -10.93 -1.01
CA GLU A 271 9.59 -9.64 -1.20
C GLU A 271 10.92 -9.61 -0.42
N PRO A 272 12.03 -9.23 -1.08
CA PRO A 272 12.19 -8.87 -2.49
C PRO A 272 11.84 -10.01 -3.46
N LEU A 273 11.29 -9.66 -4.66
CA LEU A 273 10.96 -10.64 -5.68
C LEU A 273 12.21 -11.43 -6.09
N PRO A 274 12.22 -12.78 -5.97
CA PRO A 274 13.36 -13.60 -6.34
C PRO A 274 13.82 -13.40 -7.79
N ALA A 275 15.13 -13.42 -8.03
CA ALA A 275 15.71 -13.13 -9.34
C ALA A 275 15.32 -14.15 -10.43
N ASP A 276 14.92 -15.35 -10.04
CA ASP A 276 14.46 -16.45 -10.90
C ASP A 276 12.93 -16.48 -11.06
N ASN A 277 12.19 -15.52 -10.47
CA ASN A 277 10.74 -15.49 -10.62
C ASN A 277 10.34 -15.21 -12.05
N PRO A 278 9.41 -16.02 -12.64
CA PRO A 278 8.98 -15.88 -14.04
C PRO A 278 8.40 -14.50 -14.40
N LEU A 279 7.86 -13.75 -13.46
CA LEU A 279 7.27 -12.43 -13.70
C LEU A 279 8.27 -11.44 -14.32
N TRP A 280 9.58 -11.57 -14.02
CA TRP A 280 10.63 -10.72 -14.63
C TRP A 280 10.72 -10.86 -16.15
N ALA A 281 10.42 -12.05 -16.67
CA ALA A 281 10.55 -12.36 -18.10
C ALA A 281 9.28 -12.08 -18.91
N LEU A 282 8.13 -11.84 -18.26
CA LEU A 282 6.87 -11.62 -18.97
C LEU A 282 6.82 -10.22 -19.59
N PRO A 283 6.66 -10.11 -20.93
CA PRO A 283 6.72 -8.83 -21.63
C PRO A 283 5.50 -7.92 -21.39
N ASN A 284 4.43 -8.48 -20.83
CA ASN A 284 3.17 -7.82 -20.49
C ASN A 284 3.01 -7.56 -18.99
N VAL A 285 4.10 -7.61 -18.23
CA VAL A 285 4.12 -7.32 -16.79
C VAL A 285 4.98 -6.08 -16.51
N ILE A 286 4.51 -5.22 -15.63
CA ILE A 286 5.30 -4.15 -15.00
C ILE A 286 5.49 -4.55 -13.55
N VAL A 287 6.76 -4.74 -13.16
CA VAL A 287 7.19 -5.03 -11.78
C VAL A 287 7.74 -3.75 -11.16
N THR A 288 7.27 -3.40 -9.97
CA THR A 288 7.81 -2.30 -9.18
C THR A 288 8.09 -2.76 -7.74
N PRO A 289 9.12 -2.22 -7.05
CA PRO A 289 9.60 -2.80 -5.80
C PRO A 289 8.88 -2.23 -4.55
N HIS A 290 7.54 -2.36 -4.49
CA HIS A 290 6.67 -1.94 -3.39
C HIS A 290 6.84 -0.44 -3.07
N VAL A 291 6.68 0.40 -4.08
CA VAL A 291 6.97 1.85 -4.04
C VAL A 291 5.77 2.73 -4.38
N SER A 292 4.60 2.16 -4.62
CA SER A 292 3.40 2.90 -5.03
C SER A 292 3.01 4.05 -4.09
N TYR A 293 3.45 3.99 -2.85
CA TYR A 293 3.20 5.02 -1.83
C TYR A 293 4.18 6.20 -1.89
N LEU A 294 5.30 6.11 -2.62
CA LEU A 294 6.32 7.15 -2.63
C LEU A 294 5.85 8.39 -3.39
N ALA A 295 5.94 9.55 -2.75
CA ALA A 295 5.78 10.87 -3.34
C ALA A 295 6.60 11.91 -2.55
N ASP A 296 7.02 12.98 -3.21
CA ASP A 296 7.91 14.01 -2.63
C ASP A 296 7.32 14.70 -1.39
N GLN A 297 5.98 14.77 -1.28
CA GLN A 297 5.27 15.45 -0.19
C GLN A 297 4.85 14.51 0.96
N ASN A 298 5.16 13.22 0.88
CA ASN A 298 4.66 12.23 1.85
C ASN A 298 5.18 12.46 3.27
N GLU A 299 6.41 12.95 3.40
CA GLU A 299 7.03 13.12 4.71
C GLU A 299 6.37 14.25 5.51
N GLU A 300 6.10 15.39 4.88
CA GLU A 300 5.40 16.51 5.53
C GLU A 300 3.98 16.10 5.97
N GLY A 301 3.21 15.50 5.07
CA GLY A 301 1.85 15.06 5.43
C GLY A 301 1.82 13.95 6.48
N MET A 302 2.82 13.07 6.53
CA MET A 302 2.98 12.08 7.58
C MET A 302 3.29 12.74 8.93
N ILE A 303 4.15 13.77 8.94
CA ILE A 303 4.44 14.58 10.14
C ILE A 303 3.17 15.25 10.64
N GLU A 304 2.35 15.79 9.75
CA GLU A 304 1.05 16.39 10.09
C GLU A 304 0.09 15.37 10.70
N GLU A 305 -0.12 14.21 10.06
CA GLU A 305 -1.00 13.15 10.58
C GLU A 305 -0.52 12.60 11.93
N PHE A 306 0.79 12.40 12.09
CA PHE A 306 1.39 12.01 13.37
C PHE A 306 1.17 13.09 14.43
N GLY A 307 1.43 14.35 14.08
CA GLY A 307 1.27 15.49 14.97
C GLY A 307 -0.16 15.68 15.45
N ASP A 308 -1.13 15.47 14.58
CA ASP A 308 -2.54 15.51 14.95
C ASP A 308 -2.92 14.42 15.96
N ASN A 309 -2.33 13.22 15.81
CA ASN A 309 -2.51 12.14 16.77
C ASN A 309 -1.76 12.41 18.10
N LEU A 310 -0.59 13.04 18.04
CA LEU A 310 0.21 13.38 19.22
C LEU A 310 -0.47 14.45 20.11
N ARG A 311 -1.23 15.38 19.51
CA ARG A 311 -1.99 16.43 20.24
C ARG A 311 -3.26 15.91 20.92
N ARG A 312 -3.77 14.72 20.54
CA ARG A 312 -4.96 14.06 21.13
C ARG A 312 -4.64 13.27 22.38
#